data_d52123cdd14f6577ab2338533ac9df97
#
_entry.id   d52123cdd14f6577ab2338533ac9df97
#
_cell.length_a   1.000
_cell.length_b   1.000
_cell.length_c   1.000
_cell.angle_alpha   90.00
_cell.angle_beta   90.00
_cell.angle_gamma   90.00
#
_symmetry.space_group_name_H-M   'P 1'
#
loop_
_entity.id
_entity.type
_entity.pdbx_description
1 polymer ?
#
loop_
_entity_poly.entity_id
_entity_poly.type
_entity_poly.pdbx_seq_one_letter_code
_entity_poly.pdbx_strand_id
1 'polypeptide(L)'
;MSQNASAQPSGTARTVAAAERGGLDIKSLVLLAVLLAAGFILNFTVGKAISTISGGAIAPEFIISAFCLAILVIRPSVPQALIIGLISAAVIQVTTTSPGIDFVAEGVAAIVMALIVKAGMRTAAKAVTPVMGTFATTFLSGFIFMLIKMALMGFATELAAVMMPVIALTAVFNAILVGALYLPIKKALGLND
;
A
#
# COMPACT_ATOMS: atom_id res chain seq x y z
N MET A 1 -0.14 23.76 70.94
CA MET A 1 0.39 22.56 70.25
C MET A 1 -0.13 22.56 68.84
N SER A 2 0.63 23.10 67.91
CA SER A 2 0.32 23.18 66.51
C SER A 2 0.95 22.01 65.78
N GLN A 3 0.13 21.22 65.08
CA GLN A 3 0.61 20.20 64.15
C GLN A 3 0.62 20.76 62.73
N ASN A 4 1.83 20.97 62.22
CA ASN A 4 2.10 21.24 60.82
C ASN A 4 1.84 20.00 59.99
N ALA A 5 0.79 19.99 59.19
CA ALA A 5 0.57 19.01 58.14
C ALA A 5 1.33 19.48 56.90
N SER A 6 2.42 18.83 56.61
CA SER A 6 3.20 19.01 55.38
C SER A 6 2.39 18.52 54.18
N ALA A 7 1.94 19.43 53.37
CA ALA A 7 1.39 19.12 52.06
C ALA A 7 2.48 18.61 51.13
N GLN A 8 2.43 17.34 50.76
CA GLN A 8 3.22 16.76 49.64
C GLN A 8 2.69 17.39 48.32
N PRO A 9 3.57 17.86 47.44
CA PRO A 9 3.16 18.22 46.12
C PRO A 9 2.83 16.95 45.34
N SER A 10 1.58 16.77 45.02
CA SER A 10 1.09 15.75 44.06
C SER A 10 1.79 16.00 42.71
N GLY A 11 2.77 15.18 42.41
CA GLY A 11 3.38 15.13 41.09
C GLY A 11 2.29 14.81 40.06
N THR A 12 1.87 15.84 39.34
CA THR A 12 1.07 15.68 38.12
C THR A 12 1.88 14.82 37.16
N ALA A 13 1.52 13.54 37.07
CA ALA A 13 1.99 12.70 35.99
C ALA A 13 1.64 13.45 34.68
N ARG A 14 2.65 13.93 33.99
CA ARG A 14 2.53 14.42 32.62
C ARG A 14 2.01 13.27 31.81
N THR A 15 0.68 13.18 31.64
CA THR A 15 0.10 12.44 30.55
C THR A 15 0.65 13.08 29.29
N VAL A 16 1.57 12.37 28.64
CA VAL A 16 2.00 12.70 27.28
C VAL A 16 0.72 12.74 26.47
N ALA A 17 0.30 13.95 26.13
CA ALA A 17 -0.87 14.15 25.29
C ALA A 17 -0.73 13.23 24.08
N ALA A 18 -1.75 12.43 23.83
CA ALA A 18 -1.79 11.55 22.68
C ALA A 18 -1.47 12.40 21.45
N ALA A 19 -0.36 12.09 20.80
CA ALA A 19 0.09 12.81 19.62
C ALA A 19 -1.09 12.99 18.67
N GLU A 20 -1.30 14.22 18.25
CA GLU A 20 -2.39 14.59 17.34
C GLU A 20 -2.45 13.61 16.19
N ARG A 21 -3.64 13.02 15.97
CA ARG A 21 -3.92 11.99 14.97
C ARG A 21 -3.90 12.56 13.53
N GLY A 22 -2.86 13.31 13.20
CA GLY A 22 -2.73 13.97 11.90
C GLY A 22 -1.58 13.49 11.02
N GLY A 23 -0.64 12.69 11.54
CA GLY A 23 0.53 12.20 10.81
C GLY A 23 0.65 10.68 10.82
N LEU A 24 1.41 10.13 9.88
CA LEU A 24 1.89 8.75 9.97
C LEU A 24 2.86 8.69 11.15
N ASP A 25 2.56 7.87 12.16
CA ASP A 25 3.46 7.68 13.29
C ASP A 25 4.73 6.92 12.87
N ILE A 26 5.77 6.98 13.71
CA ILE A 26 7.07 6.37 13.41
C ILE A 26 6.94 4.87 13.13
N LYS A 27 6.05 4.17 13.86
CA LYS A 27 5.85 2.73 13.67
C LYS A 27 5.25 2.42 12.29
N SER A 28 4.27 3.23 11.87
CA SER A 28 3.68 3.13 10.53
C SER A 28 4.68 3.42 9.42
N LEU A 29 5.56 4.42 9.62
CA LEU A 29 6.62 4.75 8.66
C LEU A 29 7.66 3.63 8.57
N VAL A 30 8.06 3.04 9.69
CA VAL A 30 8.98 1.90 9.71
C VAL A 30 8.35 0.69 9.02
N LEU A 31 7.09 0.39 9.31
CA LEU A 31 6.37 -0.70 8.62
C LEU A 31 6.32 -0.47 7.11
N LEU A 32 5.95 0.74 6.68
CA LEU A 32 5.93 1.10 5.26
C LEU A 32 7.30 0.92 4.63
N ALA A 33 8.37 1.43 5.26
CA ALA A 33 9.74 1.32 4.76
C ALA A 33 10.17 -0.16 4.60
N VAL A 34 9.88 -1.01 5.59
CA VAL A 34 10.20 -2.45 5.54
C VAL A 34 9.42 -3.14 4.42
N LEU A 35 8.12 -2.87 4.30
CA LEU A 35 7.29 -3.47 3.25
C LEU A 35 7.73 -3.02 1.85
N LEU A 36 8.05 -1.73 1.67
CA LEU A 36 8.53 -1.22 0.38
C LEU A 36 9.91 -1.76 0.03
N ALA A 37 10.83 -1.87 1.01
CA ALA A 37 12.14 -2.47 0.78
C ALA A 37 12.02 -3.94 0.37
N ALA A 38 11.19 -4.72 1.06
CA ALA A 38 10.90 -6.10 0.70
C ALA A 38 10.22 -6.18 -0.68
N GLY A 39 9.22 -5.35 -0.94
CA GLY A 39 8.54 -5.25 -2.23
C GLY A 39 9.50 -4.92 -3.37
N PHE A 40 10.41 -3.97 -3.17
CA PHE A 40 11.43 -3.61 -4.15
C PHE A 40 12.38 -4.77 -4.48
N ILE A 41 12.92 -5.43 -3.44
CA ILE A 41 13.81 -6.59 -3.62
C ILE A 41 13.08 -7.71 -4.36
N LEU A 42 11.85 -8.03 -3.95
CA LEU A 42 11.04 -9.05 -4.60
C LEU A 42 10.67 -8.67 -6.04
N ASN A 43 10.37 -7.40 -6.29
CA ASN A 43 10.07 -6.90 -7.64
C ASN A 43 11.27 -7.09 -8.58
N PHE A 44 12.46 -6.75 -8.09
CA PHE A 44 13.70 -6.84 -8.86
C PHE A 44 14.20 -8.29 -9.07
N THR A 45 13.93 -9.19 -8.15
CA THR A 45 14.38 -10.60 -8.19
C THR A 45 13.28 -11.53 -8.70
N VAL A 46 12.33 -11.83 -7.85
CA VAL A 46 11.24 -12.78 -8.11
C VAL A 46 10.29 -12.28 -9.20
N GLY A 47 9.96 -10.98 -9.19
CA GLY A 47 9.07 -10.36 -10.18
C GLY A 47 9.64 -10.49 -11.59
N LYS A 48 10.92 -10.16 -11.77
CA LYS A 48 11.60 -10.33 -13.07
C LYS A 48 11.71 -11.81 -13.49
N ALA A 49 12.00 -12.72 -12.55
CA ALA A 49 12.05 -14.13 -12.84
C ALA A 49 10.68 -14.68 -13.31
N ILE A 50 9.60 -14.34 -12.62
CA ILE A 50 8.23 -14.73 -13.00
C ILE A 50 7.87 -14.15 -14.37
N SER A 51 8.15 -12.87 -14.60
CA SER A 51 7.89 -12.22 -15.89
C SER A 51 8.64 -12.89 -17.03
N THR A 52 9.91 -13.23 -16.82
CA THR A 52 10.71 -13.93 -17.84
C THR A 52 10.17 -15.34 -18.12
N ILE A 53 9.88 -16.13 -17.09
CA ILE A 53 9.38 -17.51 -17.23
C ILE A 53 7.99 -17.54 -17.89
N SER A 54 7.14 -16.54 -17.58
CA SER A 54 5.79 -16.43 -18.16
C SER A 54 5.77 -15.77 -19.54
N GLY A 55 6.93 -15.42 -20.11
CA GLY A 55 7.00 -14.67 -21.37
C GLY A 55 6.36 -13.29 -21.28
N GLY A 56 6.35 -12.68 -20.10
CA GLY A 56 5.72 -11.38 -19.84
C GLY A 56 4.21 -11.43 -19.57
N ALA A 57 3.59 -12.62 -19.57
CA ALA A 57 2.15 -12.78 -19.31
C ALA A 57 1.75 -12.37 -17.87
N ILE A 58 2.67 -12.50 -16.92
CA ILE A 58 2.51 -12.06 -15.54
C ILE A 58 3.69 -11.16 -15.19
N ALA A 59 3.39 -9.96 -14.71
CA ALA A 59 4.40 -8.99 -14.24
C ALA A 59 4.07 -8.61 -12.79
N PRO A 60 4.45 -9.42 -11.78
CA PRO A 60 4.10 -9.17 -10.39
C PRO A 60 4.62 -7.81 -9.93
N GLU A 61 3.71 -7.00 -9.39
CA GLU A 61 4.02 -5.68 -8.87
C GLU A 61 4.07 -5.72 -7.33
N PHE A 62 5.18 -6.24 -6.80
CA PHE A 62 5.36 -6.41 -5.34
C PHE A 62 5.31 -5.08 -4.58
N ILE A 63 5.65 -3.96 -5.22
CA ILE A 63 5.55 -2.63 -4.61
C ILE A 63 4.09 -2.25 -4.39
N ILE A 64 3.19 -2.54 -5.34
CA ILE A 64 1.75 -2.34 -5.17
C ILE A 64 1.24 -3.23 -4.03
N SER A 65 1.65 -4.48 -3.98
CA SER A 65 1.30 -5.38 -2.86
C SER A 65 1.78 -4.84 -1.52
N ALA A 66 2.98 -4.26 -1.46
CA ALA A 66 3.55 -3.69 -0.25
C ALA A 66 2.75 -2.48 0.25
N PHE A 67 2.41 -1.52 -0.61
CA PHE A 67 1.61 -0.38 -0.15
C PHE A 67 0.15 -0.78 0.16
N CYS A 68 -0.43 -1.74 -0.55
CA CYS A 68 -1.75 -2.27 -0.20
C CYS A 68 -1.74 -2.90 1.20
N LEU A 69 -0.73 -3.71 1.53
CA LEU A 69 -0.54 -4.25 2.88
C LEU A 69 -0.36 -3.16 3.92
N ALA A 70 0.47 -2.14 3.62
CA ALA A 70 0.65 -0.99 4.51
C ALA A 70 -0.67 -0.27 4.79
N ILE A 71 -1.46 0.03 3.75
CA ILE A 71 -2.76 0.71 3.90
C ILE A 71 -3.76 -0.16 4.67
N LEU A 72 -3.80 -1.48 4.45
CA LEU A 72 -4.65 -2.41 5.17
C LEU A 72 -4.35 -2.46 6.67
N VAL A 73 -3.08 -2.41 7.03
CA VAL A 73 -2.61 -2.51 8.42
C VAL A 73 -2.69 -1.16 9.14
N ILE A 74 -2.17 -0.10 8.52
CA ILE A 74 -2.08 1.25 9.10
C ILE A 74 -3.46 1.92 9.13
N ARG A 75 -4.31 1.66 8.12
CA ARG A 75 -5.62 2.31 7.91
C ARG A 75 -5.50 3.84 7.90
N PRO A 76 -4.65 4.39 7.04
CA PRO A 76 -4.36 5.81 6.99
C PRO A 76 -5.58 6.64 6.55
N SER A 77 -5.52 7.95 6.79
CA SER A 77 -6.43 8.90 6.15
C SER A 77 -6.14 8.99 4.64
N VAL A 78 -7.08 9.52 3.87
CA VAL A 78 -6.92 9.65 2.40
C VAL A 78 -5.67 10.45 2.00
N PRO A 79 -5.35 11.61 2.63
CA PRO A 79 -4.11 12.31 2.33
C PRO A 79 -2.84 11.49 2.66
N GLN A 80 -2.85 10.74 3.75
CA GLN A 80 -1.74 9.87 4.13
C GLN A 80 -1.57 8.71 3.14
N ALA A 81 -2.68 8.14 2.65
CA ALA A 81 -2.64 7.11 1.63
C ALA A 81 -2.03 7.64 0.31
N LEU A 82 -2.38 8.87 -0.09
CA LEU A 82 -1.73 9.52 -1.22
C LEU A 82 -0.21 9.62 -1.02
N ILE A 83 0.24 10.05 0.16
CA ILE A 83 1.67 10.10 0.49
C ILE A 83 2.32 8.71 0.38
N ILE A 84 1.66 7.67 0.89
CA ILE A 84 2.13 6.28 0.77
C ILE A 84 2.28 5.89 -0.71
N GLY A 85 1.28 6.17 -1.55
CA GLY A 85 1.33 5.91 -2.98
C GLY A 85 2.46 6.66 -3.69
N LEU A 86 2.67 7.94 -3.36
CA LEU A 86 3.74 8.74 -3.94
C LEU A 86 5.14 8.26 -3.52
N ILE A 87 5.32 7.82 -2.27
CA ILE A 87 6.57 7.20 -1.80
C ILE A 87 6.80 5.88 -2.54
N SER A 88 5.77 5.06 -2.72
CA SER A 88 5.84 3.80 -3.47
C SER A 88 6.24 4.04 -4.92
N ALA A 89 5.61 5.03 -5.56
CA ALA A 89 5.95 5.47 -6.92
C ALA A 89 7.40 5.95 -7.03
N ALA A 90 7.91 6.70 -6.03
CA ALA A 90 9.30 7.13 -6.01
C ALA A 90 10.28 5.96 -5.93
N VAL A 91 9.94 4.92 -5.16
CA VAL A 91 10.78 3.70 -5.07
C VAL A 91 10.86 2.98 -6.40
N ILE A 92 9.73 2.85 -7.14
CA ILE A 92 9.71 2.14 -8.42
C ILE A 92 10.44 2.91 -9.54
N GLN A 93 10.63 4.24 -9.40
CA GLN A 93 11.36 5.03 -10.40
C GLN A 93 12.78 4.48 -10.68
N VAL A 94 13.38 3.78 -9.72
CA VAL A 94 14.72 3.16 -9.90
C VAL A 94 14.69 2.06 -10.97
N THR A 95 13.54 1.43 -11.21
CA THR A 95 13.42 0.25 -12.10
C THR A 95 12.39 0.40 -13.22
N THR A 96 11.60 1.47 -13.20
CA THR A 96 10.55 1.71 -14.21
C THR A 96 11.15 2.04 -15.58
N THR A 97 10.48 1.60 -16.63
CA THR A 97 10.80 1.97 -18.02
C THR A 97 10.02 3.21 -18.50
N SER A 98 9.14 3.74 -17.66
CA SER A 98 8.26 4.85 -18.01
C SER A 98 8.21 5.87 -16.86
N PRO A 99 9.31 6.64 -16.66
CA PRO A 99 9.43 7.56 -15.53
C PRO A 99 8.26 8.55 -15.44
N GLY A 100 7.80 8.80 -14.22
CA GLY A 100 6.76 9.78 -13.90
C GLY A 100 5.33 9.25 -13.95
N ILE A 101 5.02 8.26 -14.77
CA ILE A 101 3.65 7.72 -14.90
C ILE A 101 3.17 7.09 -13.59
N ASP A 102 4.07 6.40 -12.90
CA ASP A 102 3.76 5.69 -11.65
C ASP A 102 3.27 6.62 -10.55
N PHE A 103 3.71 7.89 -10.52
CA PHE A 103 3.24 8.85 -9.51
C PHE A 103 1.72 9.09 -9.60
N VAL A 104 1.19 9.18 -10.82
CA VAL A 104 -0.24 9.33 -11.04
C VAL A 104 -0.96 8.01 -10.76
N ALA A 105 -0.47 6.91 -11.32
CA ALA A 105 -1.10 5.60 -11.22
C ALA A 105 -1.17 5.12 -9.76
N GLU A 106 -0.05 5.10 -9.04
CA GLU A 106 0.00 4.64 -7.66
C GLU A 106 -0.60 5.63 -6.66
N GLY A 107 -0.48 6.93 -6.91
CA GLY A 107 -1.11 7.95 -6.08
C GLY A 107 -2.63 7.80 -6.06
N VAL A 108 -3.26 7.67 -7.24
CA VAL A 108 -4.71 7.44 -7.37
C VAL A 108 -5.09 6.07 -6.79
N ALA A 109 -4.34 5.02 -7.10
CA ALA A 109 -4.59 3.67 -6.63
C ALA A 109 -4.55 3.59 -5.09
N ALA A 110 -3.60 4.25 -4.43
CA ALA A 110 -3.49 4.30 -2.98
C ALA A 110 -4.69 5.02 -2.32
N ILE A 111 -5.18 6.11 -2.92
CA ILE A 111 -6.41 6.77 -2.47
C ILE A 111 -7.58 5.79 -2.53
N VAL A 112 -7.76 5.12 -3.66
CA VAL A 112 -8.86 4.16 -3.86
C VAL A 112 -8.74 3.00 -2.87
N MET A 113 -7.54 2.47 -2.64
CA MET A 113 -7.29 1.44 -1.63
C MET A 113 -7.72 1.89 -0.23
N ALA A 114 -7.37 3.12 0.18
CA ALA A 114 -7.77 3.66 1.48
C ALA A 114 -9.29 3.78 1.61
N LEU A 115 -9.98 4.20 0.54
CA LEU A 115 -11.45 4.28 0.52
C LEU A 115 -12.08 2.89 0.63
N ILE A 116 -11.57 1.90 -0.11
CA ILE A 116 -12.03 0.50 -0.03
C ILE A 116 -11.82 -0.05 1.38
N VAL A 117 -10.65 0.16 1.97
CA VAL A 117 -10.35 -0.27 3.34
C VAL A 117 -11.27 0.41 4.35
N LYS A 118 -11.48 1.73 4.22
CA LYS A 118 -12.38 2.49 5.11
C LYS A 118 -13.82 1.97 5.05
N ALA A 119 -14.31 1.62 3.87
CA ALA A 119 -15.64 1.09 3.67
C ALA A 119 -15.73 -0.41 4.06
N GLY A 120 -14.85 -1.24 3.49
CA GLY A 120 -14.92 -2.70 3.60
C GLY A 120 -14.60 -3.23 5.00
N MET A 121 -13.59 -2.66 5.67
CA MET A 121 -13.17 -3.14 6.99
C MET A 121 -14.17 -2.85 8.13
N ARG A 122 -15.20 -2.06 7.87
CA ARG A 122 -16.28 -1.73 8.81
C ARG A 122 -17.55 -2.56 8.61
N THR A 123 -17.56 -3.43 7.60
CA THR A 123 -18.72 -4.22 7.20
C THR A 123 -18.47 -5.72 7.32
N ALA A 124 -19.47 -6.54 7.03
CA ALA A 124 -19.32 -7.99 6.90
C ALA A 124 -18.30 -8.38 5.81
N ALA A 125 -17.96 -7.46 4.89
CA ALA A 125 -16.99 -7.69 3.83
C ALA A 125 -15.52 -7.64 4.30
N LYS A 126 -15.24 -7.44 5.60
CA LYS A 126 -13.86 -7.30 6.12
C LYS A 126 -12.94 -8.46 5.73
N ALA A 127 -13.46 -9.67 5.62
CA ALA A 127 -12.68 -10.86 5.28
C ALA A 127 -12.20 -10.86 3.82
N VAL A 128 -13.00 -10.30 2.91
CA VAL A 128 -12.67 -10.25 1.46
C VAL A 128 -12.01 -8.93 1.05
N THR A 129 -12.07 -7.91 1.89
CA THR A 129 -11.51 -6.57 1.62
C THR A 129 -10.02 -6.61 1.23
N PRO A 130 -9.12 -7.40 1.90
CA PRO A 130 -7.72 -7.45 1.49
C PRO A 130 -7.53 -7.94 0.05
N VAL A 131 -8.24 -8.98 -0.34
CA VAL A 131 -8.16 -9.59 -1.68
C VAL A 131 -8.78 -8.68 -2.73
N MET A 132 -10.05 -8.31 -2.53
CA MET A 132 -10.79 -7.51 -3.51
C MET A 132 -10.26 -6.08 -3.62
N GLY A 133 -9.85 -5.50 -2.49
CA GLY A 133 -9.22 -4.17 -2.48
C GLY A 133 -7.90 -4.16 -3.24
N THR A 134 -7.04 -5.14 -3.02
CA THR A 134 -5.77 -5.24 -3.74
C THR A 134 -5.99 -5.51 -5.23
N PHE A 135 -6.93 -6.40 -5.58
CA PHE A 135 -7.28 -6.64 -6.99
C PHE A 135 -7.69 -5.33 -7.67
N ALA A 136 -8.69 -4.63 -7.11
CA ALA A 136 -9.19 -3.38 -7.69
C ALA A 136 -8.09 -2.30 -7.78
N THR A 137 -7.25 -2.19 -6.74
CA THR A 137 -6.16 -1.21 -6.69
C THR A 137 -5.08 -1.52 -7.72
N THR A 138 -4.65 -2.78 -7.84
CA THR A 138 -3.63 -3.19 -8.83
C THR A 138 -4.16 -3.02 -10.25
N PHE A 139 -5.40 -3.44 -10.49
CA PHE A 139 -6.02 -3.28 -11.79
C PHE A 139 -6.14 -1.81 -12.18
N LEU A 140 -6.60 -0.96 -11.27
CA LEU A 140 -6.73 0.47 -11.50
C LEU A 140 -5.38 1.13 -11.77
N SER A 141 -4.35 0.82 -10.98
CA SER A 141 -2.99 1.34 -11.20
C SER A 141 -2.48 0.98 -12.59
N GLY A 142 -2.52 -0.31 -12.94
CA GLY A 142 -2.09 -0.77 -14.26
C GLY A 142 -2.91 -0.17 -15.40
N PHE A 143 -4.21 0.01 -15.21
CA PHE A 143 -5.09 0.62 -16.19
C PHE A 143 -4.75 2.10 -16.42
N ILE A 144 -4.56 2.88 -15.36
CA ILE A 144 -4.13 4.29 -15.44
C ILE A 144 -2.75 4.38 -16.12
N PHE A 145 -1.81 3.53 -15.70
CA PHE A 145 -0.48 3.47 -16.32
C PHE A 145 -0.58 3.21 -17.83
N MET A 146 -1.39 2.22 -18.24
CA MET A 146 -1.63 1.91 -19.65
C MET A 146 -2.21 3.10 -20.41
N LEU A 147 -3.26 3.74 -19.87
CA LEU A 147 -3.90 4.90 -20.53
C LEU A 147 -2.93 6.06 -20.74
N ILE A 148 -2.13 6.41 -19.72
CA ILE A 148 -1.16 7.48 -19.82
C ILE A 148 -0.08 7.11 -20.84
N LYS A 149 0.41 5.87 -20.80
CA LYS A 149 1.42 5.38 -21.74
C LYS A 149 0.91 5.41 -23.18
N MET A 150 -0.33 4.99 -23.42
CA MET A 150 -0.99 5.07 -24.72
C MET A 150 -1.10 6.53 -25.22
N ALA A 151 -1.50 7.44 -24.34
CA ALA A 151 -1.61 8.87 -24.68
C ALA A 151 -0.25 9.48 -25.05
N LEU A 152 0.82 9.06 -24.39
CA LEU A 152 2.18 9.59 -24.64
C LEU A 152 2.84 8.96 -25.88
N MET A 153 2.56 7.70 -26.20
CA MET A 153 3.25 6.95 -27.25
C MET A 153 2.42 6.80 -28.53
N GLY A 154 1.17 7.21 -28.55
CA GLY A 154 0.31 7.15 -29.74
C GLY A 154 -0.08 5.73 -30.21
N PHE A 155 0.15 4.69 -29.39
CA PHE A 155 -0.17 3.30 -29.71
C PHE A 155 -1.47 2.87 -29.00
N ALA A 156 -2.62 3.18 -29.61
CA ALA A 156 -3.86 3.03 -28.88
C ALA A 156 -4.31 1.57 -28.69
N THR A 157 -4.52 0.82 -29.76
CA THR A 157 -5.21 -0.47 -29.68
C THR A 157 -4.30 -1.66 -29.42
N GLU A 158 -3.15 -1.70 -30.06
CA GLU A 158 -2.20 -2.81 -29.96
C GLU A 158 -1.59 -2.92 -28.56
N LEU A 159 -1.24 -1.77 -27.96
CA LEU A 159 -0.71 -1.74 -26.59
C LEU A 159 -1.78 -2.19 -25.58
N ALA A 160 -3.03 -1.78 -25.75
CA ALA A 160 -4.12 -2.21 -24.88
C ALA A 160 -4.34 -3.72 -24.96
N ALA A 161 -4.32 -4.32 -26.15
CA ALA A 161 -4.49 -5.75 -26.35
C ALA A 161 -3.41 -6.58 -25.63
N VAL A 162 -2.18 -6.08 -25.57
CA VAL A 162 -1.07 -6.73 -24.86
C VAL A 162 -1.12 -6.46 -23.34
N MET A 163 -1.38 -5.23 -22.94
CA MET A 163 -1.28 -4.85 -21.53
C MET A 163 -2.48 -5.31 -20.70
N MET A 164 -3.70 -5.31 -21.24
CA MET A 164 -4.89 -5.66 -20.45
C MET A 164 -4.85 -7.08 -19.84
N PRO A 165 -4.48 -8.14 -20.56
CA PRO A 165 -4.31 -9.46 -19.96
C PRO A 165 -3.24 -9.47 -18.85
N VAL A 166 -2.11 -8.78 -19.07
CA VAL A 166 -1.02 -8.69 -18.09
C VAL A 166 -1.50 -7.98 -16.82
N ILE A 167 -2.20 -6.86 -16.96
CA ILE A 167 -2.78 -6.12 -15.83
C ILE A 167 -3.74 -7.00 -15.03
N ALA A 168 -4.64 -7.71 -15.71
CA ALA A 168 -5.61 -8.58 -15.06
C ALA A 168 -4.94 -9.73 -14.29
N LEU A 169 -3.98 -10.43 -14.92
CA LEU A 169 -3.23 -11.52 -14.29
C LEU A 169 -2.37 -11.02 -13.11
N THR A 170 -1.73 -9.87 -13.27
CA THR A 170 -0.96 -9.22 -12.19
C THR A 170 -1.87 -8.84 -11.03
N ALA A 171 -3.07 -8.30 -11.30
CA ALA A 171 -4.03 -7.97 -10.26
C ALA A 171 -4.50 -9.21 -9.47
N VAL A 172 -4.74 -10.33 -10.16
CA VAL A 172 -5.06 -11.61 -9.50
C VAL A 172 -3.89 -12.09 -8.65
N PHE A 173 -2.68 -12.07 -9.18
CA PHE A 173 -1.48 -12.48 -8.45
C PHE A 173 -1.28 -11.65 -7.16
N ASN A 174 -1.33 -10.33 -7.27
CA ASN A 174 -1.17 -9.43 -6.13
C ASN A 174 -2.29 -9.61 -5.10
N ALA A 175 -3.52 -9.82 -5.53
CA ALA A 175 -4.65 -10.08 -4.65
C ALA A 175 -4.47 -11.35 -3.82
N ILE A 176 -3.99 -12.44 -4.44
CA ILE A 176 -3.67 -13.70 -3.76
C ILE A 176 -2.53 -13.48 -2.77
N LEU A 177 -1.46 -12.81 -3.19
CA LEU A 177 -0.29 -12.53 -2.35
C LEU A 177 -0.67 -11.72 -1.11
N VAL A 178 -1.40 -10.62 -1.28
CA VAL A 178 -1.84 -9.78 -0.16
C VAL A 178 -2.83 -10.51 0.74
N GLY A 179 -3.75 -11.28 0.15
CA GLY A 179 -4.67 -12.13 0.91
C GLY A 179 -3.95 -13.14 1.81
N ALA A 180 -2.89 -13.76 1.30
CA ALA A 180 -2.07 -14.71 2.06
C ALA A 180 -1.22 -14.03 3.15
N LEU A 181 -0.68 -12.84 2.90
CA LEU A 181 0.23 -12.15 3.80
C LEU A 181 -0.47 -11.27 4.85
N TYR A 182 -1.68 -10.81 4.60
CA TYR A 182 -2.37 -9.86 5.48
C TYR A 182 -2.53 -10.37 6.93
N LEU A 183 -3.07 -11.59 7.10
CA LEU A 183 -3.28 -12.15 8.43
C LEU A 183 -1.98 -12.46 9.18
N PRO A 184 -0.96 -13.11 8.57
CA PRO A 184 0.34 -13.30 9.21
C PRO A 184 1.00 -11.99 9.67
N ILE A 185 1.01 -10.96 8.80
CA ILE A 185 1.62 -9.66 9.13
C ILE A 185 0.84 -9.00 10.26
N LYS A 186 -0.48 -8.99 10.20
CA LYS A 186 -1.33 -8.43 11.26
C LYS A 186 -1.06 -9.10 12.60
N LYS A 187 -0.97 -10.44 12.62
CA LYS A 187 -0.65 -11.23 13.82
C LYS A 187 0.75 -10.93 14.35
N ALA A 188 1.74 -10.84 13.48
CA ALA A 188 3.12 -10.52 13.85
C ALA A 188 3.26 -9.12 14.49
N LEU A 189 2.39 -8.18 14.10
CA LEU A 189 2.34 -6.83 14.67
C LEU A 189 1.48 -6.72 15.94
N GLY A 190 0.91 -7.83 16.42
CA GLY A 190 0.06 -7.84 17.61
C GLY A 190 -1.27 -7.09 17.45
N LEU A 191 -1.72 -6.88 16.22
CA LEU A 191 -2.96 -6.19 15.91
C LEU A 191 -4.11 -7.22 15.94
N ASN A 192 -4.76 -7.32 17.08
CA ASN A 192 -5.99 -8.11 17.23
C ASN A 192 -7.20 -7.30 16.76
N ASP A 193 -8.23 -7.98 16.24
CA ASP A 193 -9.52 -7.36 15.87
C ASP A 193 -10.31 -6.89 17.08
#